data_0b31760dc0114353ad35ccc82428e3e1
#
_entry.id   0b31760dc0114353ad35ccc82428e3e1
#
_cell.length_a   1.000
_cell.length_b   1.000
_cell.length_c   1.000
_cell.angle_alpha   90.00
_cell.angle_beta   90.00
_cell.angle_gamma   90.00
#
_symmetry.space_group_name_H-M   'P 1'
#
loop_
_entity.id
_entity.type
_entity.pdbx_description
1 polymer ?
#
loop_
_entity_poly.entity_id
_entity_poly.type
_entity_poly.pdbx_seq_one_letter_code
_entity_poly.pdbx_strand_id
1 'polypeptide(L)'
;MNTYRSQRQFIFLISILIILLSVRDLSSQGAYRDHLTYIDNYDFSQRPVPDKPVAHKKIRIIIDTDAKNEVDDQWAIALALLSSDRFKIEGFVAANFDNSHSGPESIDKSYDEILLMLEKADMKGEFPVYKGSPPMQYKYAASASEGVDFIIQTALASTPEDPVWIVALGSATNLASAYLTNPRIANSAVFFWHGRTRWPDQCWNFNVFGDRNAAMTLFHFPIPLILFDTGTYLYCSMEESEAKVRPYGEMGEYLHEVRKTGEWYQRSDKGFFDLGDIAAIVDPYLATWEVVDCPEVDPDLTYKFTGKKGKILRCFDINRDGTFELLYERLKSASNLQ
;
A
#
# COMPACT_ATOMS: atom_id res chain seq x y z
N MET A 1 15.71 18.68 52.25
CA MET A 1 15.72 17.21 52.06
C MET A 1 14.87 16.73 50.89
N ASN A 2 13.92 17.49 50.35
CA ASN A 2 13.03 17.04 49.26
C ASN A 2 13.63 17.16 47.85
N THR A 3 14.55 18.05 47.57
CA THR A 3 15.15 18.27 46.24
C THR A 3 16.12 17.15 45.81
N TYR A 4 16.80 16.53 46.77
CA TYR A 4 17.75 15.43 46.49
C TYR A 4 17.05 14.11 46.12
N ARG A 5 15.83 13.90 46.62
CA ARG A 5 15.05 12.69 46.28
C ARG A 5 14.47 12.75 44.85
N SER A 6 14.07 13.95 44.42
CA SER A 6 13.53 14.21 43.07
C SER A 6 14.61 14.04 42.02
N GLN A 7 15.83 14.53 42.22
CA GLN A 7 16.92 14.36 41.26
C GLN A 7 17.37 12.90 41.11
N ARG A 8 17.40 12.11 42.19
CA ARG A 8 17.71 10.66 42.05
C ARG A 8 16.65 9.88 41.32
N GLN A 9 15.37 10.21 41.48
CA GLN A 9 14.28 9.58 40.74
C GLN A 9 14.33 9.94 39.24
N PHE A 10 14.67 11.18 38.91
CA PHE A 10 14.82 11.64 37.54
C PHE A 10 16.00 10.98 36.80
N ILE A 11 17.15 10.87 37.49
CA ILE A 11 18.34 10.17 36.97
C ILE A 11 18.04 8.68 36.76
N PHE A 12 17.33 8.03 37.67
CA PHE A 12 16.95 6.63 37.59
C PHE A 12 15.99 6.37 36.40
N LEU A 13 15.02 7.25 36.15
CA LEU A 13 14.10 7.19 34.99
C LEU A 13 14.82 7.39 33.67
N ILE A 14 15.76 8.31 33.59
CA ILE A 14 16.60 8.53 32.40
C ILE A 14 17.47 7.30 32.14
N SER A 15 18.07 6.71 33.18
CA SER A 15 18.89 5.49 33.02
C SER A 15 18.06 4.30 32.54
N ILE A 16 16.85 4.12 33.02
CA ILE A 16 15.92 3.08 32.55
C ILE A 16 15.52 3.33 31.08
N LEU A 17 15.24 4.58 30.71
CA LEU A 17 14.90 4.94 29.33
C LEU A 17 16.06 4.69 28.36
N ILE A 18 17.29 5.02 28.76
CA ILE A 18 18.51 4.74 27.97
C ILE A 18 18.74 3.22 27.84
N ILE A 19 18.52 2.45 28.90
CA ILE A 19 18.64 0.99 28.85
C ILE A 19 17.55 0.39 27.95
N LEU A 20 16.32 0.87 28.01
CA LEU A 20 15.23 0.41 27.15
C LEU A 20 15.47 0.75 25.67
N LEU A 21 16.03 1.93 25.37
CA LEU A 21 16.42 2.34 24.05
C LEU A 21 17.58 1.47 23.51
N SER A 22 18.61 1.20 24.33
CA SER A 22 19.74 0.36 23.94
C SER A 22 19.34 -1.11 23.76
N VAL A 23 18.40 -1.64 24.53
CA VAL A 23 17.86 -3.00 24.38
C VAL A 23 17.01 -3.11 23.12
N ARG A 24 16.25 -2.08 22.74
CA ARG A 24 15.54 -2.04 21.45
C ARG A 24 16.52 -2.02 20.27
N ASP A 25 17.57 -1.23 20.36
CA ASP A 25 18.60 -1.15 19.30
C ASP A 25 19.35 -2.48 19.13
N LEU A 26 19.67 -3.15 20.23
CA LEU A 26 20.32 -4.48 20.21
C LEU A 26 19.37 -5.57 19.68
N SER A 27 18.08 -5.51 19.97
CA SER A 27 17.10 -6.46 19.44
C SER A 27 16.86 -6.25 17.94
N SER A 28 16.82 -5.00 17.47
CA SER A 28 16.70 -4.68 16.06
C SER A 28 17.94 -5.10 15.26
N GLN A 29 19.13 -4.93 15.80
CA GLN A 29 20.38 -5.42 15.17
C GLN A 29 20.48 -6.94 15.18
N GLY A 30 19.96 -7.62 16.19
CA GLY A 30 19.86 -9.07 16.24
C GLY A 30 18.92 -9.60 15.17
N ALA A 31 17.70 -9.06 15.10
CA ALA A 31 16.70 -9.41 14.08
C ALA A 31 17.23 -9.14 12.65
N TYR A 32 17.93 -8.02 12.43
CA TYR A 32 18.56 -7.69 11.17
C TYR A 32 19.60 -8.73 10.72
N ARG A 33 20.47 -9.19 11.65
CA ARG A 33 21.45 -10.24 11.35
C ARG A 33 20.81 -11.59 11.05
N ASP A 34 19.76 -11.93 11.78
CA ASP A 34 19.03 -13.18 11.57
C ASP A 34 18.32 -13.18 10.21
N HIS A 35 17.76 -12.05 9.79
CA HIS A 35 17.17 -11.90 8.46
C HIS A 35 18.20 -12.02 7.34
N LEU A 36 19.36 -11.40 7.46
CA LEU A 36 20.41 -11.52 6.45
C LEU A 36 20.92 -12.98 6.36
N THR A 37 21.14 -13.65 7.48
CA THR A 37 21.56 -15.06 7.51
C THR A 37 20.48 -15.96 6.90
N TYR A 38 19.21 -15.67 7.13
CA TYR A 38 18.09 -16.39 6.50
C TYR A 38 18.10 -16.21 4.97
N ILE A 39 18.27 -14.99 4.48
CA ILE A 39 18.29 -14.68 3.05
C ILE A 39 19.50 -15.29 2.33
N ASP A 40 20.67 -15.27 2.93
CA ASP A 40 21.88 -15.85 2.34
C ASP A 40 21.74 -17.36 2.10
N ASN A 41 20.88 -18.04 2.86
CA ASN A 41 20.62 -19.48 2.75
C ASN A 41 19.27 -19.81 2.10
N TYR A 42 18.45 -18.83 1.73
CA TYR A 42 17.14 -19.08 1.15
C TYR A 42 17.25 -19.52 -0.31
N ASP A 43 16.60 -20.62 -0.64
CA ASP A 43 16.43 -21.07 -2.03
C ASP A 43 15.34 -20.25 -2.72
N PHE A 44 15.73 -19.24 -3.44
CA PHE A 44 14.82 -18.36 -4.16
C PHE A 44 14.02 -19.04 -5.30
N SER A 45 14.38 -20.27 -5.69
CA SER A 45 13.50 -21.06 -6.57
C SER A 45 12.18 -21.39 -5.90
N GLN A 46 12.12 -21.34 -4.56
CA GLN A 46 10.94 -21.54 -3.72
C GLN A 46 10.22 -20.23 -3.36
N ARG A 47 10.61 -19.09 -3.92
CA ARG A 47 9.90 -17.83 -3.69
C ARG A 47 8.41 -18.01 -4.09
N PRO A 48 7.45 -17.71 -3.17
CA PRO A 48 6.05 -17.82 -3.50
C PRO A 48 5.67 -16.83 -4.62
N VAL A 49 5.03 -17.33 -5.67
CA VAL A 49 4.47 -16.49 -6.74
C VAL A 49 2.97 -16.52 -6.57
N PRO A 50 2.32 -15.38 -6.26
CA PRO A 50 0.87 -15.33 -6.15
C PRO A 50 0.19 -15.65 -7.48
N ASP A 51 -0.99 -16.26 -7.41
CA ASP A 51 -1.88 -16.33 -8.55
C ASP A 51 -2.49 -14.95 -8.84
N LYS A 52 -2.84 -14.71 -10.11
CA LYS A 52 -3.67 -13.54 -10.45
C LYS A 52 -5.03 -13.63 -9.76
N PRO A 53 -5.72 -12.50 -9.53
CA PRO A 53 -7.05 -12.50 -8.94
C PRO A 53 -8.00 -13.42 -9.71
N VAL A 54 -8.77 -14.23 -8.99
CA VAL A 54 -9.78 -15.10 -9.60
C VAL A 54 -11.08 -14.32 -9.74
N ALA A 55 -11.63 -14.24 -10.94
CA ALA A 55 -12.91 -13.60 -11.20
C ALA A 55 -14.00 -14.22 -10.30
N HIS A 56 -14.90 -13.39 -9.78
CA HIS A 56 -16.02 -13.77 -8.92
C HIS A 56 -15.67 -14.41 -7.56
N LYS A 57 -14.37 -14.62 -7.24
CA LYS A 57 -13.97 -15.01 -5.89
C LYS A 57 -13.91 -13.77 -4.99
N LYS A 58 -14.54 -13.82 -3.83
CA LYS A 58 -14.40 -12.76 -2.82
C LYS A 58 -13.01 -12.83 -2.19
N ILE A 59 -12.33 -11.69 -2.13
CA ILE A 59 -10.94 -11.57 -1.66
C ILE A 59 -10.93 -10.74 -0.38
N ARG A 60 -10.21 -11.21 0.63
CA ARG A 60 -9.93 -10.45 1.85
C ARG A 60 -8.83 -9.44 1.57
N ILE A 61 -9.09 -8.15 1.84
CA ILE A 61 -8.11 -7.11 1.56
C ILE A 61 -7.89 -6.17 2.75
N ILE A 62 -6.65 -5.71 2.88
CA ILE A 62 -6.26 -4.50 3.59
C ILE A 62 -5.85 -3.50 2.52
N ILE A 63 -6.35 -2.26 2.59
CA ILE A 63 -5.96 -1.18 1.68
C ILE A 63 -4.98 -0.27 2.42
N ASP A 64 -3.76 -0.21 1.91
CA ASP A 64 -2.68 0.65 2.38
C ASP A 64 -2.54 1.80 1.37
N THR A 65 -2.85 3.04 1.76
CA THR A 65 -3.08 4.13 0.81
C THR A 65 -2.57 5.47 1.34
N ASP A 66 -1.97 6.25 0.48
CA ASP A 66 -1.53 7.63 0.74
C ASP A 66 -2.58 8.66 0.24
N ALA A 67 -3.82 8.42 0.61
CA ALA A 67 -5.07 8.98 0.10
C ALA A 67 -5.15 10.52 -0.02
N LYS A 68 -4.21 11.28 0.50
CA LYS A 68 -4.17 12.75 0.37
C LYS A 68 -2.95 13.26 -0.40
N ASN A 69 -2.18 12.36 -0.97
CA ASN A 69 -1.07 12.71 -1.84
C ASN A 69 -1.59 13.30 -3.17
N GLU A 70 -2.44 12.56 -3.83
CA GLU A 70 -3.16 12.95 -5.07
C GLU A 70 -4.68 12.80 -4.90
N VAL A 71 -5.40 12.45 -5.96
CA VAL A 71 -6.87 12.26 -5.97
C VAL A 71 -7.28 10.91 -6.52
N ASP A 72 -6.36 10.09 -6.95
CA ASP A 72 -6.64 8.77 -7.53
C ASP A 72 -6.87 7.70 -6.47
N ASP A 73 -6.22 7.79 -5.31
CA ASP A 73 -6.54 6.97 -4.14
C ASP A 73 -8.02 7.03 -3.76
N GLN A 74 -8.63 8.23 -3.72
CA GLN A 74 -10.05 8.36 -3.38
C GLN A 74 -10.93 7.61 -4.36
N TRP A 75 -10.60 7.62 -5.65
CA TRP A 75 -11.34 6.87 -6.68
C TRP A 75 -11.12 5.36 -6.53
N ALA A 76 -9.92 4.94 -6.17
CA ALA A 76 -9.60 3.56 -5.86
C ALA A 76 -10.35 3.06 -4.61
N ILE A 77 -10.34 3.84 -3.51
CA ILE A 77 -11.08 3.55 -2.28
C ILE A 77 -12.57 3.45 -2.56
N ALA A 78 -13.14 4.40 -3.33
CA ALA A 78 -14.56 4.36 -3.71
C ALA A 78 -14.91 3.08 -4.45
N LEU A 79 -14.11 2.69 -5.46
CA LEU A 79 -14.32 1.43 -6.18
C LEU A 79 -14.26 0.22 -5.25
N ALA A 80 -13.31 0.20 -4.31
CA ALA A 80 -13.18 -0.89 -3.34
C ALA A 80 -14.41 -1.00 -2.42
N LEU A 81 -14.86 0.13 -1.84
CA LEU A 81 -16.04 0.20 -0.97
C LEU A 81 -17.31 -0.24 -1.70
N LEU A 82 -17.47 0.17 -2.95
CA LEU A 82 -18.62 -0.17 -3.79
C LEU A 82 -18.54 -1.59 -4.40
N SER A 83 -17.49 -2.35 -4.11
CA SER A 83 -17.29 -3.72 -4.63
C SER A 83 -17.35 -4.78 -3.52
N SER A 84 -18.35 -4.69 -2.63
CA SER A 84 -18.57 -5.63 -1.52
C SER A 84 -18.85 -7.08 -1.96
N ASP A 85 -19.26 -7.27 -3.20
CA ASP A 85 -19.37 -8.58 -3.86
C ASP A 85 -18.00 -9.22 -4.14
N ARG A 86 -16.97 -8.40 -4.30
CA ARG A 86 -15.60 -8.82 -4.61
C ARG A 86 -14.68 -8.79 -3.41
N PHE A 87 -14.92 -7.87 -2.47
CA PHE A 87 -14.03 -7.65 -1.34
C PHE A 87 -14.68 -7.94 0.01
N LYS A 88 -13.89 -8.54 0.88
CA LYS A 88 -14.02 -8.45 2.32
C LYS A 88 -12.92 -7.53 2.81
N ILE A 89 -13.25 -6.25 2.98
CA ILE A 89 -12.29 -5.27 3.49
C ILE A 89 -12.08 -5.56 4.98
N GLU A 90 -10.85 -5.85 5.38
CA GLU A 90 -10.46 -6.08 6.78
C GLU A 90 -10.15 -4.75 7.48
N GLY A 91 -9.71 -3.75 6.75
CA GLY A 91 -9.43 -2.39 7.23
C GLY A 91 -8.52 -1.60 6.30
N PHE A 92 -8.14 -0.42 6.77
CA PHE A 92 -7.29 0.53 6.04
C PHE A 92 -6.05 0.88 6.85
N VAL A 93 -4.95 1.13 6.14
CA VAL A 93 -3.71 1.67 6.72
C VAL A 93 -3.34 2.95 5.97
N ALA A 94 -3.15 4.04 6.71
CA ALA A 94 -2.74 5.31 6.14
C ALA A 94 -1.24 5.31 5.87
N ALA A 95 -0.86 5.25 4.59
CA ALA A 95 0.53 5.28 4.16
C ALA A 95 1.14 6.68 4.24
N ASN A 96 2.47 6.72 4.33
CA ASN A 96 3.22 7.97 4.18
C ASN A 96 3.41 8.31 2.70
N PHE A 97 3.45 9.61 2.41
CA PHE A 97 3.92 10.18 1.15
C PHE A 97 4.95 11.28 1.41
N ASP A 98 5.87 11.00 2.34
CA ASP A 98 6.88 11.95 2.77
C ASP A 98 7.82 12.29 1.62
N ASN A 99 7.63 13.48 1.11
CA ASN A 99 8.50 14.11 0.12
C ASN A 99 8.76 15.56 0.53
N SER A 100 9.55 16.28 -0.27
CA SER A 100 9.88 17.69 0.01
C SER A 100 8.67 18.64 0.09
N HIS A 101 7.49 18.20 -0.34
CA HIS A 101 6.27 19.02 -0.42
C HIS A 101 5.23 18.65 0.64
N SER A 102 5.18 17.39 1.11
CA SER A 102 4.12 16.89 2.00
C SER A 102 4.41 17.12 3.49
N GLY A 103 5.69 17.16 3.86
CA GLY A 103 6.13 17.23 5.26
C GLY A 103 5.79 15.99 6.09
N PRO A 104 6.09 16.01 7.40
CA PRO A 104 5.93 14.86 8.30
C PRO A 104 4.48 14.51 8.63
N GLU A 105 3.50 15.30 8.18
CA GLU A 105 2.07 15.13 8.44
C GLU A 105 1.37 14.23 7.41
N SER A 106 2.11 13.62 6.48
CA SER A 106 1.54 12.85 5.38
C SER A 106 0.65 11.71 5.84
N ILE A 107 1.05 10.97 6.88
CA ILE A 107 0.26 9.89 7.47
C ILE A 107 -1.05 10.39 8.07
N ASP A 108 -1.01 11.52 8.79
CA ASP A 108 -2.21 12.11 9.38
C ASP A 108 -3.18 12.58 8.30
N LYS A 109 -2.68 13.17 7.23
CA LYS A 109 -3.49 13.57 6.07
C LYS A 109 -4.14 12.38 5.38
N SER A 110 -3.40 11.30 5.17
CA SER A 110 -3.94 10.06 4.60
C SER A 110 -5.01 9.44 5.52
N TYR A 111 -4.75 9.42 6.83
CA TYR A 111 -5.68 8.91 7.83
C TYR A 111 -7.00 9.67 7.84
N ASP A 112 -6.94 10.98 7.89
CA ASP A 112 -8.13 11.84 7.91
C ASP A 112 -8.93 11.72 6.60
N GLU A 113 -8.24 11.59 5.46
CA GLU A 113 -8.89 11.41 4.16
C GLU A 113 -9.59 10.05 4.05
N ILE A 114 -9.00 8.97 4.56
CA ILE A 114 -9.65 7.65 4.60
C ILE A 114 -10.95 7.74 5.44
N LEU A 115 -10.91 8.38 6.60
CA LEU A 115 -12.09 8.57 7.44
C LEU A 115 -13.18 9.38 6.72
N LEU A 116 -12.79 10.41 5.96
CA LEU A 116 -13.71 11.21 5.15
C LEU A 116 -14.33 10.38 4.02
N MET A 117 -13.54 9.53 3.35
CA MET A 117 -14.05 8.63 2.32
C MET A 117 -15.09 7.65 2.87
N LEU A 118 -14.85 7.09 4.07
CA LEU A 118 -15.81 6.22 4.75
C LEU A 118 -17.09 6.98 5.14
N GLU A 119 -16.99 8.24 5.53
CA GLU A 119 -18.15 9.09 5.80
C GLU A 119 -18.94 9.35 4.52
N LYS A 120 -18.29 9.66 3.39
CA LYS A 120 -18.93 9.88 2.08
C LYS A 120 -19.57 8.63 1.49
N ALA A 121 -19.13 7.45 1.93
CA ALA A 121 -19.72 6.16 1.57
C ALA A 121 -20.90 5.76 2.48
N ASP A 122 -21.26 6.55 3.50
CA ASP A 122 -22.19 6.18 4.59
C ASP A 122 -21.74 4.92 5.36
N MET A 123 -20.42 4.73 5.47
CA MET A 123 -19.79 3.57 6.13
C MET A 123 -18.91 4.00 7.31
N LYS A 124 -19.20 5.14 7.94
CA LYS A 124 -18.43 5.68 9.05
C LYS A 124 -18.39 4.69 10.23
N GLY A 125 -17.18 4.25 10.57
CA GLY A 125 -16.93 3.31 11.67
C GLY A 125 -17.17 1.83 11.34
N GLU A 126 -17.47 1.48 10.10
CA GLU A 126 -17.65 0.08 9.69
C GLU A 126 -16.30 -0.66 9.54
N PHE A 127 -15.24 0.06 9.24
CA PHE A 127 -13.91 -0.52 9.05
C PHE A 127 -12.89 0.14 9.98
N PRO A 128 -11.95 -0.65 10.55
CA PRO A 128 -10.84 -0.09 11.28
C PRO A 128 -9.88 0.67 10.34
N VAL A 129 -9.37 1.80 10.82
CA VAL A 129 -8.38 2.61 10.13
C VAL A 129 -7.20 2.83 11.07
N TYR A 130 -5.99 2.53 10.61
CA TYR A 130 -4.78 2.65 11.39
C TYR A 130 -3.76 3.56 10.70
N LYS A 131 -2.97 4.27 11.50
CA LYS A 131 -1.82 5.02 10.99
C LYS A 131 -0.67 4.06 10.68
N GLY A 132 -0.11 4.22 9.50
CA GLY A 132 1.08 3.49 9.06
C GLY A 132 2.37 4.06 9.62
N SER A 133 3.47 3.63 9.07
CA SER A 133 4.82 3.98 9.51
C SER A 133 5.42 5.13 8.70
N PRO A 134 6.27 5.96 9.33
CA PRO A 134 7.17 6.84 8.58
C PRO A 134 8.16 6.00 7.74
N PRO A 135 8.77 6.57 6.70
CA PRO A 135 9.73 5.88 5.85
C PRO A 135 10.83 5.16 6.63
N MET A 136 11.27 4.02 6.15
CA MET A 136 12.33 3.22 6.76
C MET A 136 13.64 4.01 6.80
N GLN A 137 14.17 4.24 7.99
CA GLN A 137 15.39 5.02 8.18
C GLN A 137 16.63 4.31 7.60
N TYR A 138 16.65 2.99 7.67
CA TYR A 138 17.76 2.18 7.18
C TYR A 138 17.24 1.02 6.34
N LYS A 139 18.09 0.58 5.41
CA LYS A 139 17.83 -0.59 4.57
C LYS A 139 17.59 -1.83 5.45
N TYR A 140 16.47 -2.52 5.21
CA TYR A 140 16.05 -3.73 5.92
C TYR A 140 15.79 -3.56 7.44
N ALA A 141 15.55 -2.34 7.88
CA ALA A 141 15.15 -2.05 9.25
C ALA A 141 13.68 -1.61 9.27
N ALA A 142 12.81 -2.42 9.86
CA ALA A 142 11.39 -2.14 9.92
C ALA A 142 11.10 -0.83 10.66
N SER A 143 10.11 -0.10 10.16
CA SER A 143 9.52 1.05 10.83
C SER A 143 8.20 0.61 11.49
N ALA A 144 8.06 0.80 12.79
CA ALA A 144 6.93 0.28 13.55
C ALA A 144 5.74 1.26 13.58
N SER A 145 4.53 0.72 13.52
CA SER A 145 3.28 1.46 13.71
C SER A 145 2.13 0.51 14.05
N GLU A 146 0.99 1.07 14.49
CA GLU A 146 -0.24 0.30 14.69
C GLU A 146 -0.76 -0.32 13.38
N GLY A 147 -0.57 0.36 12.25
CA GLY A 147 -0.93 -0.18 10.92
C GLY A 147 -0.09 -1.39 10.53
N VAL A 148 1.21 -1.37 10.82
CA VAL A 148 2.10 -2.52 10.61
C VAL A 148 1.69 -3.70 11.50
N ASP A 149 1.37 -3.44 12.78
CA ASP A 149 0.90 -4.47 13.70
C ASP A 149 -0.43 -5.07 13.23
N PHE A 150 -1.36 -4.25 12.73
CA PHE A 150 -2.63 -4.70 12.17
C PHE A 150 -2.42 -5.61 10.94
N ILE A 151 -1.55 -5.23 10.01
CA ILE A 151 -1.19 -6.07 8.86
C ILE A 151 -0.68 -7.44 9.33
N ILE A 152 0.26 -7.45 10.28
CA ILE A 152 0.85 -8.69 10.82
C ILE A 152 -0.22 -9.56 11.47
N GLN A 153 -1.05 -9.01 12.35
CA GLN A 153 -2.08 -9.76 13.05
C GLN A 153 -3.09 -10.37 12.09
N THR A 154 -3.56 -9.59 11.10
CA THR A 154 -4.52 -10.06 10.09
C THR A 154 -3.92 -11.15 9.22
N ALA A 155 -2.67 -11.00 8.79
CA ALA A 155 -2.00 -12.00 7.98
C ALA A 155 -1.73 -13.30 8.77
N LEU A 156 -1.34 -13.21 10.04
CA LEU A 156 -1.16 -14.39 10.90
C LEU A 156 -2.48 -15.11 11.24
N ALA A 157 -3.62 -14.41 11.20
CA ALA A 157 -4.95 -15.00 11.35
C ALA A 157 -5.51 -15.56 10.04
N SER A 158 -4.82 -15.42 8.93
CA SER A 158 -5.17 -15.92 7.60
C SER A 158 -4.50 -17.27 7.34
N THR A 159 -4.91 -17.93 6.24
CA THR A 159 -4.32 -19.23 5.83
C THR A 159 -3.79 -19.14 4.39
N PRO A 160 -2.94 -20.07 3.96
CA PRO A 160 -2.49 -20.12 2.56
C PRO A 160 -3.64 -20.28 1.54
N GLU A 161 -4.74 -20.92 1.93
CA GLU A 161 -5.92 -21.16 1.07
C GLU A 161 -6.86 -19.95 1.02
N ASP A 162 -6.83 -19.10 2.06
CA ASP A 162 -7.58 -17.83 2.17
C ASP A 162 -6.67 -16.71 2.67
N PRO A 163 -5.66 -16.32 1.87
CA PRO A 163 -4.71 -15.28 2.25
C PRO A 163 -5.38 -13.90 2.27
N VAL A 164 -4.88 -13.02 3.14
CA VAL A 164 -5.21 -11.61 3.05
C VAL A 164 -4.35 -10.93 1.99
N TRP A 165 -4.96 -10.12 1.15
CA TRP A 165 -4.25 -9.29 0.19
C TRP A 165 -3.98 -7.91 0.80
N ILE A 166 -2.71 -7.52 0.86
CA ILE A 166 -2.30 -6.20 1.32
C ILE A 166 -2.07 -5.38 0.06
N VAL A 167 -3.02 -4.51 -0.25
CA VAL A 167 -3.03 -3.69 -1.48
C VAL A 167 -2.48 -2.33 -1.14
N ALA A 168 -1.23 -2.09 -1.51
CA ALA A 168 -0.53 -0.83 -1.25
C ALA A 168 -0.52 0.05 -2.50
N LEU A 169 -1.17 1.20 -2.38
CA LEU A 169 -1.30 2.21 -3.42
C LEU A 169 -0.17 3.25 -3.32
N GLY A 170 0.36 3.47 -2.12
CA GLY A 170 1.46 4.40 -1.82
C GLY A 170 2.83 3.75 -1.70
N SER A 171 3.68 4.34 -0.85
CA SER A 171 5.02 3.81 -0.55
C SER A 171 4.94 2.42 0.07
N ALA A 172 5.91 1.55 -0.21
CA ALA A 172 5.94 0.16 0.27
C ALA A 172 6.30 0.01 1.77
N THR A 173 6.34 1.09 2.53
CA THR A 173 6.86 1.14 3.90
C THR A 173 6.19 0.13 4.82
N ASN A 174 4.85 0.12 4.85
CA ASN A 174 4.08 -0.74 5.75
C ASN A 174 4.21 -2.22 5.35
N LEU A 175 4.22 -2.52 4.05
CA LEU A 175 4.42 -3.87 3.52
C LEU A 175 5.79 -4.44 3.91
N ALA A 176 6.83 -3.67 3.63
CA ALA A 176 8.21 -4.06 3.92
C ALA A 176 8.43 -4.21 5.44
N SER A 177 7.91 -3.27 6.23
CA SER A 177 8.03 -3.30 7.68
C SER A 177 7.30 -4.47 8.31
N ALA A 178 6.10 -4.80 7.83
CA ALA A 178 5.33 -5.96 8.30
C ALA A 178 6.09 -7.26 8.02
N TYR A 179 6.63 -7.43 6.81
CA TYR A 179 7.44 -8.61 6.46
C TYR A 179 8.71 -8.69 7.31
N LEU A 180 9.48 -7.61 7.43
CA LEU A 180 10.71 -7.60 8.21
C LEU A 180 10.47 -7.85 9.71
N THR A 181 9.34 -7.42 10.24
CA THR A 181 8.95 -7.67 11.63
C THR A 181 8.53 -9.12 11.84
N ASN A 182 7.78 -9.71 10.90
CA ASN A 182 7.35 -11.10 10.99
C ASN A 182 7.28 -11.78 9.61
N PRO A 183 8.37 -12.38 9.12
CA PRO A 183 8.40 -13.01 7.80
C PRO A 183 7.40 -14.16 7.57
N ARG A 184 6.84 -14.74 8.66
CA ARG A 184 5.84 -15.81 8.53
C ARG A 184 4.56 -15.37 7.85
N ILE A 185 4.28 -14.06 7.81
CA ILE A 185 3.11 -13.53 7.12
C ILE A 185 3.13 -13.81 5.60
N ALA A 186 4.30 -14.04 5.02
CA ALA A 186 4.44 -14.44 3.61
C ALA A 186 3.74 -15.78 3.28
N ASN A 187 3.43 -16.60 4.27
CA ASN A 187 2.72 -17.87 4.07
C ASN A 187 1.20 -17.69 3.90
N SER A 188 0.65 -16.54 4.32
CA SER A 188 -0.79 -16.31 4.39
C SER A 188 -1.20 -14.88 3.97
N ALA A 189 -0.31 -14.18 3.31
CA ALA A 189 -0.58 -12.87 2.72
C ALA A 189 -0.12 -12.80 1.26
N VAL A 190 -0.79 -11.98 0.46
CA VAL A 190 -0.36 -11.55 -0.87
C VAL A 190 -0.04 -10.06 -0.80
N PHE A 191 1.14 -9.69 -1.27
CA PHE A 191 1.60 -8.31 -1.29
C PHE A 191 1.37 -7.74 -2.69
N PHE A 192 0.33 -6.94 -2.82
CA PHE A 192 0.01 -6.24 -4.06
C PHE A 192 0.49 -4.79 -3.92
N TRP A 193 1.37 -4.34 -4.81
CA TRP A 193 1.97 -3.01 -4.71
C TRP A 193 1.90 -2.23 -6.01
N HIS A 194 1.42 -0.98 -5.91
CA HIS A 194 1.48 0.03 -6.97
C HIS A 194 2.93 0.50 -7.15
N GLY A 195 3.70 -0.29 -7.91
CA GLY A 195 5.11 0.00 -8.14
C GLY A 195 5.41 0.46 -9.55
N ARG A 196 4.44 1.03 -10.27
CA ARG A 196 4.52 1.56 -11.64
C ARG A 196 5.92 2.12 -11.97
N THR A 197 6.82 1.22 -12.33
CA THR A 197 8.24 1.51 -12.51
C THR A 197 8.58 1.74 -13.98
N ARG A 198 9.83 1.98 -14.28
CA ARG A 198 10.35 2.01 -15.66
C ARG A 198 10.88 0.62 -16.04
N TRP A 199 10.03 -0.37 -15.94
CA TRP A 199 10.38 -1.73 -16.29
C TRP A 199 10.76 -1.86 -17.77
N PRO A 200 11.84 -2.60 -18.15
CA PRO A 200 12.71 -3.40 -17.27
C PRO A 200 13.97 -2.66 -16.77
N ASP A 201 14.07 -1.36 -16.93
CA ASP A 201 15.33 -0.65 -16.73
C ASP A 201 15.55 -0.21 -15.28
N GLN A 202 14.55 0.45 -14.68
CA GLN A 202 14.70 1.10 -13.38
C GLN A 202 13.45 1.01 -12.51
N CYS A 203 13.66 0.85 -11.19
CA CYS A 203 12.62 0.93 -10.17
C CYS A 203 12.33 2.40 -9.82
N TRP A 204 11.90 3.21 -10.80
CA TRP A 204 11.66 4.64 -10.63
C TRP A 204 10.16 4.94 -10.67
N ASN A 205 9.64 5.37 -9.53
CA ASN A 205 8.26 5.80 -9.37
C ASN A 205 8.17 6.71 -8.15
N PHE A 206 7.11 7.50 -8.03
CA PHE A 206 6.82 8.34 -6.86
C PHE A 206 6.79 7.50 -5.56
N ASN A 207 6.09 6.38 -5.54
CA ASN A 207 5.98 5.48 -4.39
C ASN A 207 7.34 4.87 -3.98
N VAL A 208 8.24 4.65 -4.93
CA VAL A 208 9.63 4.23 -4.66
C VAL A 208 10.40 5.35 -3.97
N PHE A 209 10.22 6.60 -4.43
CA PHE A 209 10.92 7.75 -3.83
C PHE A 209 10.36 8.11 -2.45
N GLY A 210 9.11 7.76 -2.15
CA GLY A 210 8.53 7.87 -0.82
C GLY A 210 9.26 7.02 0.22
N ASP A 211 9.70 5.80 -0.18
CA ASP A 211 10.55 4.93 0.65
C ASP A 211 11.38 3.95 -0.20
N ARG A 212 12.58 4.37 -0.56
CA ARG A 212 13.52 3.55 -1.37
C ARG A 212 13.94 2.26 -0.65
N ASN A 213 14.11 2.31 0.67
CA ASN A 213 14.50 1.15 1.46
C ASN A 213 13.39 0.09 1.47
N ALA A 214 12.15 0.52 1.59
CA ALA A 214 10.98 -0.36 1.53
C ALA A 214 10.82 -1.00 0.15
N ALA A 215 10.88 -0.21 -0.92
CA ALA A 215 10.79 -0.71 -2.29
C ALA A 215 11.87 -1.77 -2.57
N MET A 216 13.13 -1.49 -2.22
CA MET A 216 14.23 -2.45 -2.37
C MET A 216 14.00 -3.73 -1.56
N THR A 217 13.35 -3.63 -0.39
CA THR A 217 13.03 -4.78 0.46
C THR A 217 12.05 -5.74 -0.24
N LEU A 218 11.03 -5.23 -0.93
CA LEU A 218 10.05 -6.09 -1.63
C LEU A 218 10.71 -6.99 -2.69
N PHE A 219 11.73 -6.51 -3.37
CA PHE A 219 12.45 -7.30 -4.38
C PHE A 219 13.54 -8.20 -3.76
N HIS A 220 14.13 -7.76 -2.65
CA HIS A 220 15.27 -8.47 -2.04
C HIS A 220 14.85 -9.75 -1.30
N PHE A 221 13.70 -9.73 -0.61
CA PHE A 221 13.21 -10.83 0.21
C PHE A 221 12.20 -11.71 -0.54
N PRO A 222 11.97 -12.98 -0.12
CA PRO A 222 11.05 -13.90 -0.79
C PRO A 222 9.58 -13.58 -0.47
N ILE A 223 9.19 -12.36 -0.74
CA ILE A 223 7.84 -11.87 -0.56
C ILE A 223 6.95 -12.34 -1.72
N PRO A 224 5.72 -12.86 -1.46
CA PRO A 224 4.74 -13.18 -2.50
C PRO A 224 4.20 -11.88 -3.11
N LEU A 225 4.92 -11.32 -4.08
CA LEU A 225 4.71 -9.99 -4.64
C LEU A 225 3.93 -10.04 -5.95
N ILE A 226 2.89 -9.22 -6.01
CA ILE A 226 2.26 -8.75 -7.25
C ILE A 226 2.72 -7.30 -7.47
N LEU A 227 3.42 -7.06 -8.56
CA LEU A 227 3.81 -5.72 -8.98
C LEU A 227 2.79 -5.18 -9.96
N PHE A 228 2.01 -4.16 -9.57
CA PHE A 228 1.19 -3.40 -10.50
C PHE A 228 2.06 -2.33 -11.16
N ASP A 229 2.34 -2.51 -12.44
CA ASP A 229 3.37 -1.78 -13.18
C ASP A 229 2.83 -1.15 -14.46
N THR A 230 1.62 -0.59 -14.36
CA THR A 230 0.89 0.04 -15.46
C THR A 230 0.03 1.21 -14.98
N GLY A 231 -0.93 1.63 -15.77
CA GLY A 231 -1.90 2.67 -15.38
C GLY A 231 -1.51 4.09 -15.79
N THR A 232 -0.36 4.30 -16.43
CA THR A 232 0.13 5.63 -16.84
C THR A 232 -0.81 6.40 -17.77
N TYR A 233 -1.73 5.70 -18.42
CA TYR A 233 -2.69 6.23 -19.39
C TYR A 233 -4.14 6.22 -18.88
N LEU A 234 -4.36 5.96 -17.61
CA LEU A 234 -5.69 6.04 -16.98
C LEU A 234 -6.08 7.51 -16.75
N TYR A 235 -6.29 8.23 -17.84
CA TYR A 235 -6.70 9.63 -17.78
C TYR A 235 -8.23 9.76 -17.80
N CYS A 236 -8.75 10.67 -16.97
CA CYS A 236 -10.14 11.12 -16.97
C CYS A 236 -10.18 12.64 -17.11
N SER A 237 -10.95 13.13 -18.08
CA SER A 237 -11.14 14.57 -18.25
C SER A 237 -12.05 15.14 -17.17
N MET A 238 -12.01 16.47 -16.99
CA MET A 238 -12.93 17.15 -16.09
C MET A 238 -14.38 16.98 -16.55
N GLU A 239 -14.60 17.01 -17.86
CA GLU A 239 -15.89 16.85 -18.50
C GLU A 239 -16.46 15.45 -18.29
N GLU A 240 -15.63 14.42 -18.41
CA GLU A 240 -16.00 13.04 -18.12
C GLU A 240 -16.33 12.84 -16.63
N SER A 241 -15.55 13.41 -15.72
CA SER A 241 -15.81 13.39 -14.28
C SER A 241 -17.12 14.10 -13.92
N GLU A 242 -17.39 15.29 -14.51
CA GLU A 242 -18.65 16.03 -14.32
C GLU A 242 -19.87 15.21 -14.80
N ALA A 243 -19.74 14.54 -15.93
CA ALA A 243 -20.86 13.83 -16.55
C ALA A 243 -21.11 12.44 -15.93
N LYS A 244 -20.03 11.72 -15.56
CA LYS A 244 -20.10 10.29 -15.22
C LYS A 244 -19.78 9.96 -13.76
N VAL A 245 -19.28 10.90 -12.96
CA VAL A 245 -18.97 10.69 -11.54
C VAL A 245 -19.86 11.54 -10.66
N ARG A 246 -19.87 12.86 -10.87
CA ARG A 246 -20.58 13.82 -10.03
C ARG A 246 -22.06 13.51 -9.78
N PRO A 247 -22.86 13.00 -10.75
CA PRO A 247 -24.30 12.82 -10.53
C PRO A 247 -24.68 11.72 -9.52
N TYR A 248 -23.73 10.93 -9.04
CA TYR A 248 -24.00 9.69 -8.30
C TYR A 248 -23.76 9.85 -6.78
N GLY A 249 -24.65 10.60 -6.12
CA GLY A 249 -24.71 10.72 -4.67
C GLY A 249 -23.55 11.51 -4.06
N GLU A 250 -23.45 11.50 -2.74
CA GLU A 250 -22.40 12.24 -2.01
C GLU A 250 -20.98 11.79 -2.38
N MET A 251 -20.79 10.51 -2.61
CA MET A 251 -19.50 9.96 -3.02
C MET A 251 -19.09 10.53 -4.38
N GLY A 252 -19.97 10.46 -5.38
CA GLY A 252 -19.68 10.97 -6.72
C GLY A 252 -19.43 12.47 -6.75
N GLU A 253 -20.21 13.25 -6.00
CA GLU A 253 -19.99 14.68 -5.85
C GLU A 253 -18.62 14.98 -5.21
N TYR A 254 -18.28 14.27 -4.13
CA TYR A 254 -17.00 14.43 -3.45
C TYR A 254 -15.83 14.10 -4.38
N LEU A 255 -15.85 12.96 -5.08
CA LEU A 255 -14.79 12.56 -6.02
C LEU A 255 -14.59 13.60 -7.12
N HIS A 256 -15.66 14.19 -7.63
CA HIS A 256 -15.56 15.26 -8.61
C HIS A 256 -15.00 16.55 -8.02
N GLU A 257 -15.45 16.97 -6.83
CA GLU A 257 -14.98 18.20 -6.19
C GLU A 257 -13.48 18.14 -5.81
N VAL A 258 -12.99 17.01 -5.28
CA VAL A 258 -11.53 16.86 -5.01
C VAL A 258 -10.74 16.90 -6.32
N ARG A 259 -11.27 16.34 -7.42
CA ARG A 259 -10.71 16.43 -8.77
C ARG A 259 -10.59 17.87 -9.26
N LYS A 260 -11.57 18.72 -8.93
CA LYS A 260 -11.71 20.10 -9.38
C LYS A 260 -10.88 21.08 -8.54
N THR A 261 -10.78 20.86 -7.23
CA THR A 261 -10.23 21.84 -6.28
C THR A 261 -8.75 21.65 -5.95
N GLY A 262 -8.15 20.50 -6.25
CA GLY A 262 -6.73 20.24 -6.01
C GLY A 262 -5.83 21.11 -6.91
N GLU A 263 -4.85 21.79 -6.33
CA GLU A 263 -3.94 22.72 -7.06
C GLU A 263 -3.25 22.08 -8.26
N TRP A 264 -2.91 20.80 -8.17
CA TRP A 264 -2.19 20.04 -9.21
C TRP A 264 -3.13 19.36 -10.21
N TYR A 265 -4.43 19.32 -9.95
CA TYR A 265 -5.41 18.44 -10.59
C TYR A 265 -6.39 19.16 -11.51
N GLN A 266 -6.31 20.49 -11.59
CA GLN A 266 -7.12 21.32 -12.48
C GLN A 266 -6.81 21.17 -13.97
N ARG A 267 -5.88 20.26 -14.31
CA ARG A 267 -5.60 19.94 -15.71
C ARG A 267 -6.82 19.33 -16.37
N SER A 268 -6.98 19.56 -17.67
CA SER A 268 -8.04 18.94 -18.46
C SER A 268 -8.09 17.41 -18.27
N ASP A 269 -6.89 16.79 -18.18
CA ASP A 269 -6.72 15.35 -18.03
C ASP A 269 -5.90 15.06 -16.78
N LYS A 270 -6.47 14.32 -15.82
CA LYS A 270 -5.78 13.79 -14.64
C LYS A 270 -5.66 12.28 -14.76
N GLY A 271 -4.49 11.76 -14.45
CA GLY A 271 -4.27 10.31 -14.33
C GLY A 271 -4.84 9.80 -13.01
N PHE A 272 -5.55 8.68 -13.08
CA PHE A 272 -6.14 7.98 -11.94
C PHE A 272 -5.49 6.60 -11.82
N PHE A 273 -4.23 6.61 -11.45
CA PHE A 273 -3.34 5.45 -11.55
C PHE A 273 -3.78 4.32 -10.62
N ASP A 274 -4.05 4.65 -9.35
CA ASP A 274 -4.44 3.71 -8.29
C ASP A 274 -5.81 3.08 -8.50
N LEU A 275 -6.69 3.74 -9.26
CA LEU A 275 -7.96 3.15 -9.66
C LEU A 275 -7.74 1.83 -10.43
N GLY A 276 -6.66 1.75 -11.21
CA GLY A 276 -6.28 0.56 -11.96
C GLY A 276 -5.96 -0.62 -11.08
N ASP A 277 -5.30 -0.41 -9.93
CA ASP A 277 -4.96 -1.47 -8.98
C ASP A 277 -6.20 -2.20 -8.48
N ILE A 278 -7.16 -1.43 -8.01
CA ILE A 278 -8.42 -1.97 -7.49
C ILE A 278 -9.24 -2.59 -8.64
N ALA A 279 -9.32 -1.94 -9.80
CA ALA A 279 -10.04 -2.47 -10.95
C ALA A 279 -9.48 -3.81 -11.43
N ALA A 280 -8.15 -3.96 -11.46
CA ALA A 280 -7.48 -5.21 -11.83
C ALA A 280 -7.79 -6.37 -10.87
N ILE A 281 -8.10 -6.07 -9.60
CA ILE A 281 -8.50 -7.09 -8.63
C ILE A 281 -10.02 -7.36 -8.72
N VAL A 282 -10.84 -6.33 -8.94
CA VAL A 282 -12.29 -6.47 -9.08
C VAL A 282 -12.64 -7.27 -10.33
N ASP A 283 -12.06 -6.90 -11.46
CA ASP A 283 -12.20 -7.61 -12.73
C ASP A 283 -10.84 -7.89 -13.37
N PRO A 284 -10.24 -9.07 -13.11
CA PRO A 284 -8.92 -9.41 -13.62
C PRO A 284 -8.84 -9.56 -15.14
N TYR A 285 -9.96 -9.55 -15.85
CA TYR A 285 -10.00 -9.56 -17.32
C TYR A 285 -9.69 -8.18 -17.92
N LEU A 286 -9.79 -7.12 -17.13
CA LEU A 286 -9.36 -5.78 -17.54
C LEU A 286 -7.85 -5.66 -17.65
N ALA A 287 -7.11 -6.54 -16.98
CA ALA A 287 -5.67 -6.46 -16.83
C ALA A 287 -4.92 -7.60 -17.54
N THR A 288 -3.68 -7.33 -17.93
CA THR A 288 -2.77 -8.33 -18.51
C THR A 288 -1.67 -8.65 -17.50
N TRP A 289 -1.45 -9.94 -17.30
CA TRP A 289 -0.61 -10.49 -16.24
C TRP A 289 0.50 -11.36 -16.84
N GLU A 290 1.68 -11.30 -16.23
CA GLU A 290 2.81 -12.16 -16.55
C GLU A 290 3.60 -12.57 -15.32
N VAL A 291 4.17 -13.78 -15.33
CA VAL A 291 5.14 -14.21 -14.31
C VAL A 291 6.52 -13.92 -14.84
N VAL A 292 7.26 -13.06 -14.15
CA VAL A 292 8.58 -12.59 -14.55
C VAL A 292 9.65 -12.92 -13.52
N ASP A 293 10.90 -12.93 -13.92
CA ASP A 293 12.01 -13.02 -12.99
C ASP A 293 12.02 -11.78 -12.08
N CYS A 294 12.13 -12.01 -10.77
CA CYS A 294 12.27 -10.92 -9.82
C CYS A 294 13.68 -10.30 -9.97
N PRO A 295 13.79 -8.98 -10.23
CA PRO A 295 15.08 -8.34 -10.32
C PRO A 295 15.74 -8.16 -8.94
N GLU A 296 17.04 -8.03 -8.92
CA GLU A 296 17.76 -7.33 -7.88
C GLU A 296 17.66 -5.81 -8.17
N VAL A 297 17.53 -5.01 -7.11
CA VAL A 297 17.46 -3.55 -7.23
C VAL A 297 18.71 -2.94 -6.63
N ASP A 298 19.52 -2.32 -7.47
CA ASP A 298 20.74 -1.63 -7.05
C ASP A 298 20.42 -0.33 -6.26
N PRO A 299 21.39 0.22 -5.52
CA PRO A 299 21.20 1.47 -4.79
C PRO A 299 20.81 2.67 -5.65
N ASP A 300 21.13 2.67 -6.95
CA ASP A 300 20.70 3.67 -7.93
C ASP A 300 19.32 3.37 -8.55
N LEU A 301 18.64 2.32 -8.02
CA LEU A 301 17.34 1.82 -8.48
C LEU A 301 17.34 1.15 -9.87
N THR A 302 18.48 0.78 -10.41
CA THR A 302 18.56 -0.02 -11.63
C THR A 302 18.13 -1.46 -11.35
N TYR A 303 17.32 -2.03 -12.24
CA TYR A 303 16.96 -3.44 -12.19
C TYR A 303 18.07 -4.31 -12.77
N LYS A 304 18.39 -5.43 -12.07
CA LYS A 304 19.32 -6.45 -12.54
C LYS A 304 18.65 -7.82 -12.52
N PHE A 305 18.44 -8.38 -13.69
CA PHE A 305 17.84 -9.71 -13.85
C PHE A 305 18.94 -10.79 -13.80
N THR A 306 19.26 -11.25 -12.60
CA THR A 306 20.29 -12.26 -12.38
C THR A 306 19.76 -13.69 -12.38
N GLY A 307 18.43 -13.87 -12.37
CA GLY A 307 17.75 -15.15 -12.20
C GLY A 307 17.83 -15.71 -10.77
N LYS A 308 18.42 -14.96 -9.82
CA LYS A 308 18.69 -15.44 -8.45
C LYS A 308 17.62 -15.09 -7.42
N LYS A 309 16.61 -14.28 -7.79
CA LYS A 309 15.59 -13.79 -6.84
C LYS A 309 14.22 -14.45 -7.01
N GLY A 310 14.15 -15.55 -7.78
CA GLY A 310 12.90 -16.23 -8.08
C GLY A 310 12.02 -15.42 -9.02
N LYS A 311 10.71 -15.61 -8.89
CA LYS A 311 9.74 -14.97 -9.78
C LYS A 311 8.72 -14.15 -8.99
N ILE A 312 8.08 -13.19 -9.68
CA ILE A 312 6.96 -12.39 -9.18
C ILE A 312 5.85 -12.38 -10.22
N LEU A 313 4.63 -12.06 -9.81
CA LEU A 313 3.54 -11.74 -10.72
C LEU A 313 3.57 -10.24 -11.04
N ARG A 314 3.48 -9.88 -12.31
CA ARG A 314 3.43 -8.50 -12.76
C ARG A 314 2.14 -8.25 -13.55
N CYS A 315 1.43 -7.18 -13.21
CA CYS A 315 0.38 -6.60 -14.02
C CYS A 315 1.01 -5.48 -14.87
N PHE A 316 1.02 -5.62 -16.19
CA PHE A 316 1.76 -4.70 -17.06
C PHE A 316 0.91 -3.93 -18.05
N ASP A 317 -0.39 -4.23 -18.10
CA ASP A 317 -1.35 -3.50 -18.93
C ASP A 317 -2.76 -3.58 -18.31
N ILE A 318 -3.58 -2.54 -18.54
CA ILE A 318 -4.96 -2.51 -18.06
C ILE A 318 -5.84 -1.71 -19.03
N ASN A 319 -7.06 -2.18 -19.24
CA ASN A 319 -8.02 -1.52 -20.12
C ASN A 319 -8.57 -0.25 -19.49
N ARG A 320 -8.23 0.92 -20.05
CA ARG A 320 -8.66 2.23 -19.56
C ARG A 320 -10.19 2.34 -19.50
N ASP A 321 -10.88 2.08 -20.59
CA ASP A 321 -12.32 2.30 -20.69
C ASP A 321 -13.09 1.36 -19.77
N GLY A 322 -12.70 0.08 -19.72
CA GLY A 322 -13.28 -0.87 -18.79
C GLY A 322 -13.06 -0.51 -17.33
N THR A 323 -11.88 0.03 -16.98
CA THR A 323 -11.57 0.48 -15.61
C THR A 323 -12.50 1.59 -15.17
N PHE A 324 -12.69 2.63 -15.99
CA PHE A 324 -13.58 3.74 -15.64
C PHE A 324 -15.06 3.34 -15.70
N GLU A 325 -15.47 2.57 -16.67
CA GLU A 325 -16.86 2.09 -16.76
C GLU A 325 -17.23 1.25 -15.54
N LEU A 326 -16.33 0.41 -15.05
CA LEU A 326 -16.53 -0.34 -13.81
C LEU A 326 -16.84 0.58 -12.62
N LEU A 327 -16.09 1.66 -12.43
CA LEU A 327 -16.35 2.65 -11.38
C LEU A 327 -17.69 3.35 -11.58
N TYR A 328 -18.00 3.79 -12.82
CA TYR A 328 -19.24 4.51 -13.11
C TYR A 328 -20.47 3.65 -12.85
N GLU A 329 -20.43 2.37 -13.25
CA GLU A 329 -21.52 1.43 -12.97
C GLU A 329 -21.71 1.19 -11.47
N ARG A 330 -20.62 1.09 -10.69
CA ARG A 330 -20.67 0.94 -9.23
C ARG A 330 -21.28 2.18 -8.55
N LEU A 331 -20.83 3.36 -8.91
CA LEU A 331 -21.39 4.62 -8.40
C LEU A 331 -22.88 4.76 -8.73
N LYS A 332 -23.26 4.49 -9.97
CA LYS A 332 -24.65 4.53 -10.42
C LYS A 332 -25.53 3.52 -9.66
N SER A 333 -25.02 2.31 -9.45
CA SER A 333 -25.76 1.26 -8.76
C SER A 333 -25.99 1.63 -7.29
N ALA A 334 -24.98 2.18 -6.63
CA ALA A 334 -25.09 2.62 -5.23
C ALA A 334 -26.08 3.78 -5.07
N SER A 335 -26.06 4.77 -5.98
CA SER A 335 -26.98 5.92 -5.92
C SER A 335 -28.44 5.54 -6.16
N ASN A 336 -28.73 4.42 -6.82
CA ASN A 336 -30.10 3.94 -7.03
C ASN A 336 -30.66 3.17 -5.81
N LEU A 337 -29.84 2.85 -4.83
CA LEU A 337 -30.22 2.13 -3.61
C LEU A 337 -30.48 3.09 -2.42
N GLN A 338 -30.05 4.34 -2.54
CA GLN A 338 -30.34 5.43 -1.60
C GLN A 338 -31.65 6.15 -1.99
#